data_99eb5e5b19acc5c24f7b2e9b30cb88e6
#
_entry.id   99eb5e5b19acc5c24f7b2e9b30cb88e6
#
_cell.length_a   1.000
_cell.length_b   1.000
_cell.length_c   1.000
_cell.angle_alpha   90.00
_cell.angle_beta   90.00
_cell.angle_gamma   90.00
#
_symmetry.space_group_name_H-M   'P 1'
#
loop_
_entity.id
_entity.type
_entity.pdbx_description
1 polymer ?
#
loop_
_entity_poly.entity_id
_entity_poly.type
_entity_poly.pdbx_seq_one_letter_code
_entity_poly.pdbx_strand_id
1 'polypeptide(L)'
;MNRVFDKTAALERMAFDAQLFREMIDLLREDGPRRLRTLSAGLDAGDWPRVHQAAHSLKGLAANFNATRTVAAAAEVEKLARSGERDGLAPAVAELRSALEELLAELRPHAEGSAPRRESAARR
;
A
#
# COMPACT_ATOMS: atom_id res chain seq x y z
N MET A 1 -21.71 0.58 -3.72
CA MET A 1 -20.80 1.51 -3.06
C MET A 1 -19.39 0.95 -3.02
N ASN A 2 -18.44 1.78 -3.39
CA ASN A 2 -17.06 1.35 -3.42
C ASN A 2 -16.45 1.40 -2.04
N ARG A 3 -15.76 0.36 -1.67
CA ARG A 3 -14.98 0.35 -0.46
C ARG A 3 -13.53 0.56 -0.79
N VAL A 4 -12.87 1.39 0.01
CA VAL A 4 -11.44 1.58 -0.14
C VAL A 4 -10.70 0.31 0.26
N PHE A 5 -11.20 -0.38 1.29
CA PHE A 5 -10.68 -1.68 1.68
C PHE A 5 -11.83 -2.48 2.31
N ASP A 6 -11.60 -3.78 2.50
CA ASP A 6 -12.62 -4.68 3.06
C ASP A 6 -12.10 -5.24 4.36
N LYS A 7 -12.60 -4.68 5.48
CA LYS A 7 -12.12 -5.08 6.80
C LYS A 7 -12.40 -6.54 7.10
N THR A 8 -13.60 -7.00 6.75
CA THR A 8 -13.97 -8.39 7.00
C THR A 8 -13.05 -9.34 6.26
N ALA A 9 -12.84 -9.09 4.96
CA ALA A 9 -11.96 -9.95 4.17
C ALA A 9 -10.53 -9.88 4.68
N ALA A 10 -10.07 -8.70 5.11
CA ALA A 10 -8.72 -8.55 5.63
C ALA A 10 -8.56 -9.36 6.92
N LEU A 11 -9.56 -9.29 7.81
CA LEU A 11 -9.51 -10.05 9.05
C LEU A 11 -9.56 -11.54 8.78
N GLU A 12 -10.33 -11.97 7.77
CA GLU A 12 -10.36 -13.39 7.41
C GLU A 12 -8.98 -13.87 6.97
N ARG A 13 -8.29 -13.05 6.15
CA ARG A 13 -6.94 -13.41 5.72
C ARG A 13 -6.00 -13.57 6.90
N MET A 14 -6.24 -12.83 7.96
CA MET A 14 -5.38 -12.81 9.14
C MET A 14 -5.94 -13.67 10.26
N ALA A 15 -6.84 -14.60 9.91
CA ALA A 15 -7.46 -15.53 10.87
C ALA A 15 -8.13 -14.79 12.03
N PHE A 16 -8.70 -13.63 11.74
CA PHE A 16 -9.39 -12.77 12.72
C PHE A 16 -8.49 -12.32 13.87
N ASP A 17 -7.19 -12.27 13.62
CA ASP A 17 -6.23 -11.75 14.59
C ASP A 17 -6.21 -10.23 14.52
N ALA A 18 -6.90 -9.59 15.46
CA ALA A 18 -7.03 -8.14 15.47
C ALA A 18 -5.69 -7.45 15.67
N GLN A 19 -4.80 -8.05 16.46
CA GLN A 19 -3.48 -7.47 16.67
C GLN A 19 -2.67 -7.50 15.38
N LEU A 20 -2.73 -8.62 14.66
CA LEU A 20 -2.03 -8.70 13.38
C LEU A 20 -2.59 -7.68 12.39
N PHE A 21 -3.91 -7.50 12.38
CA PHE A 21 -4.53 -6.50 11.52
C PHE A 21 -3.95 -5.11 11.79
N ARG A 22 -3.83 -4.73 13.06
CA ARG A 22 -3.27 -3.42 13.41
C ARG A 22 -1.78 -3.33 13.06
N GLU A 23 -1.04 -4.43 13.24
CA GLU A 23 0.38 -4.45 12.88
C GLU A 23 0.56 -4.27 11.39
N MET A 24 -0.32 -4.86 10.59
CA MET A 24 -0.25 -4.71 9.14
C MET A 24 -0.60 -3.28 8.72
N ILE A 25 -1.51 -2.63 9.44
CA ILE A 25 -1.80 -1.22 9.19
C ILE A 25 -0.54 -0.38 9.45
N ASP A 26 0.13 -0.64 10.57
CA ASP A 26 1.35 0.10 10.90
C ASP A 26 2.42 -0.11 9.85
N LEU A 27 2.56 -1.34 9.38
CA LEU A 27 3.53 -1.64 8.33
C LEU A 27 3.22 -0.86 7.07
N LEU A 28 1.96 -0.84 6.65
CA LEU A 28 1.59 -0.10 5.45
C LEU A 28 1.82 1.40 5.62
N ARG A 29 1.52 1.94 6.81
CA ARG A 29 1.70 3.35 7.06
C ARG A 29 3.17 3.75 6.99
N GLU A 30 4.07 2.86 7.38
CA GLU A 30 5.50 3.14 7.31
C GLU A 30 6.07 2.83 5.95
N ASP A 31 5.79 1.65 5.43
CA ASP A 31 6.41 1.20 4.19
C ASP A 31 5.76 1.76 2.95
N GLY A 32 4.45 2.02 3.00
CA GLY A 32 3.73 2.49 1.83
C GLY A 32 4.32 3.77 1.24
N PRO A 33 4.40 4.83 2.06
CA PRO A 33 4.97 6.09 1.55
C PRO A 33 6.43 5.95 1.13
N ARG A 34 7.19 5.14 1.85
CA ARG A 34 8.59 4.93 1.51
C ARG A 34 8.73 4.24 0.17
N ARG A 35 7.92 3.20 -0.08
CA ARG A 35 7.94 2.52 -1.36
C ARG A 35 7.50 3.43 -2.50
N LEU A 36 6.54 4.29 -2.22
CA LEU A 36 6.08 5.24 -3.22
C LEU A 36 7.18 6.23 -3.58
N ARG A 37 7.96 6.68 -2.60
CA ARG A 37 9.10 7.56 -2.87
C ARG A 37 10.14 6.85 -3.72
N THR A 38 10.44 5.59 -3.41
CA THR A 38 11.37 4.80 -4.21
C THR A 38 10.88 4.67 -5.64
N LEU A 39 9.58 4.44 -5.80
CA LEU A 39 8.97 4.31 -7.11
C LEU A 39 9.10 5.62 -7.90
N SER A 40 8.80 6.74 -7.26
CA SER A 40 8.88 8.04 -7.91
C SER A 40 10.31 8.36 -8.33
N ALA A 41 11.27 8.05 -7.48
CA ALA A 41 12.67 8.25 -7.82
C ALA A 41 13.09 7.40 -9.01
N GLY A 42 12.59 6.15 -9.07
CA GLY A 42 12.85 5.28 -10.19
C GLY A 42 12.24 5.81 -11.48
N LEU A 43 11.03 6.35 -11.38
CA LEU A 43 10.37 6.93 -12.53
C LEU A 43 11.19 8.09 -13.10
N ASP A 44 11.64 8.98 -12.22
CA ASP A 44 12.43 10.14 -12.64
C ASP A 44 13.75 9.73 -13.27
N ALA A 45 14.35 8.65 -12.79
CA ALA A 45 15.64 8.17 -13.27
C ALA A 45 15.53 7.24 -14.47
N GLY A 46 14.33 6.86 -14.86
CA GLY A 46 14.14 5.88 -15.92
C GLY A 46 14.57 4.47 -15.50
N ASP A 47 14.56 4.20 -14.20
CA ASP A 47 14.99 2.92 -13.65
C ASP A 47 13.75 2.02 -13.53
N TRP A 48 13.40 1.38 -14.64
CA TRP A 48 12.16 0.59 -14.70
C TRP A 48 12.15 -0.60 -13.77
N PRO A 49 13.25 -1.33 -13.56
CA PRO A 49 13.25 -2.40 -12.56
C PRO A 49 12.93 -1.89 -11.16
N ARG A 50 13.41 -0.71 -10.80
CA ARG A 50 13.10 -0.13 -9.50
C ARG A 50 11.62 0.22 -9.39
N VAL A 51 11.06 0.82 -10.46
CA VAL A 51 9.64 1.15 -10.49
C VAL A 51 8.81 -0.12 -10.35
N HIS A 52 9.16 -1.15 -11.11
CA HIS A 52 8.45 -2.42 -11.08
C HIS A 52 8.47 -3.03 -9.68
N GLN A 53 9.64 -3.06 -9.07
CA GLN A 53 9.80 -3.73 -7.78
C GLN A 53 9.05 -2.98 -6.68
N ALA A 54 9.10 -1.65 -6.69
CA ALA A 54 8.39 -0.86 -5.69
C ALA A 54 6.88 -1.03 -5.84
N ALA A 55 6.39 -1.03 -7.08
CA ALA A 55 4.96 -1.24 -7.32
C ALA A 55 4.53 -2.63 -6.89
N HIS A 56 5.36 -3.64 -7.13
CA HIS A 56 5.06 -5.00 -6.70
C HIS A 56 4.93 -5.08 -5.19
N SER A 57 5.84 -4.43 -4.47
CA SER A 57 5.77 -4.40 -3.00
C SER A 57 4.51 -3.72 -2.52
N LEU A 58 4.14 -2.59 -3.12
CA LEU A 58 2.93 -1.87 -2.76
C LEU A 58 1.69 -2.72 -3.02
N LYS A 59 1.68 -3.45 -4.14
CA LYS A 59 0.58 -4.32 -4.46
C LYS A 59 0.38 -5.36 -3.36
N GLY A 60 1.48 -5.97 -2.91
CA GLY A 60 1.41 -6.97 -1.85
C GLY A 60 0.91 -6.40 -0.54
N LEU A 61 1.39 -5.23 -0.16
CA LEU A 61 0.95 -4.60 1.08
C LEU A 61 -0.54 -4.27 1.03
N ALA A 62 -1.01 -3.73 -0.09
CA ALA A 62 -2.41 -3.35 -0.23
C ALA A 62 -3.33 -4.56 -0.29
N ALA A 63 -2.85 -5.67 -0.83
CA ALA A 63 -3.65 -6.87 -0.96
C ALA A 63 -4.08 -7.43 0.39
N ASN A 64 -3.29 -7.19 1.43
CA ASN A 64 -3.64 -7.62 2.79
C ASN A 64 -4.98 -7.05 3.26
N PHE A 65 -5.39 -5.92 2.69
CA PHE A 65 -6.60 -5.22 3.10
C PHE A 65 -7.71 -5.34 2.08
N ASN A 66 -7.52 -6.15 1.05
CA ASN A 66 -8.48 -6.22 -0.06
C ASN A 66 -8.77 -4.83 -0.63
N ALA A 67 -7.73 -4.01 -0.73
CA ALA A 67 -7.84 -2.65 -1.25
C ALA A 67 -7.74 -2.73 -2.77
N THR A 68 -8.85 -3.07 -3.41
CA THR A 68 -8.85 -3.43 -4.83
C THR A 68 -8.37 -2.29 -5.73
N ARG A 69 -8.75 -1.05 -5.41
CA ARG A 69 -8.29 0.08 -6.21
C ARG A 69 -6.77 0.24 -6.14
N THR A 70 -6.22 0.14 -4.93
CA THR A 70 -4.77 0.29 -4.74
C THR A 70 -4.03 -0.87 -5.41
N VAL A 71 -4.55 -2.09 -5.24
CA VAL A 71 -3.94 -3.26 -5.87
C VAL A 71 -3.93 -3.11 -7.39
N ALA A 72 -5.07 -2.70 -7.97
CA ALA A 72 -5.17 -2.55 -9.42
C ALA A 72 -4.23 -1.46 -9.93
N ALA A 73 -4.13 -0.34 -9.19
CA ALA A 73 -3.26 0.75 -9.59
C ALA A 73 -1.79 0.31 -9.55
N ALA A 74 -1.41 -0.43 -8.51
CA ALA A 74 -0.04 -0.93 -8.41
C ALA A 74 0.26 -1.94 -9.51
N ALA A 75 -0.69 -2.80 -9.83
CA ALA A 75 -0.52 -3.78 -10.91
C ALA A 75 -0.34 -3.10 -12.26
N GLU A 76 -1.04 -2.00 -12.48
CA GLU A 76 -0.90 -1.27 -13.73
C GLU A 76 0.49 -0.64 -13.85
N VAL A 77 1.00 -0.05 -12.76
CA VAL A 77 2.35 0.50 -12.77
C VAL A 77 3.36 -0.61 -13.04
N GLU A 78 3.17 -1.74 -12.39
CA GLU A 78 4.05 -2.90 -12.54
C GLU A 78 4.12 -3.34 -14.01
N LYS A 79 2.95 -3.44 -14.64
CA LYS A 79 2.83 -3.87 -16.02
C LYS A 79 3.51 -2.88 -16.97
N LEU A 80 3.24 -1.59 -16.79
CA LEU A 80 3.82 -0.56 -17.67
C LEU A 80 5.33 -0.46 -17.50
N ALA A 81 5.82 -0.62 -16.28
CA ALA A 81 7.26 -0.60 -16.04
C ALA A 81 7.94 -1.77 -16.73
N ARG A 82 7.28 -2.94 -16.69
CA ARG A 82 7.84 -4.13 -17.33
C ARG A 82 7.93 -3.98 -18.84
N SER A 83 6.92 -3.34 -19.44
CA SER A 83 6.90 -3.17 -20.89
C SER A 83 7.66 -1.93 -21.35
N GLY A 84 8.07 -1.07 -20.41
CA GLY A 84 8.79 0.14 -20.76
C GLY A 84 7.93 1.23 -21.38
N GLU A 85 6.64 1.20 -21.13
CA GLU A 85 5.72 2.18 -21.71
C GLU A 85 5.71 3.46 -20.89
N ARG A 86 6.55 4.41 -21.29
CA ARG A 86 6.74 5.62 -20.52
C ARG A 86 5.52 6.51 -20.47
N ASP A 87 4.78 6.59 -21.58
CA ASP A 87 3.68 7.54 -21.68
C ASP A 87 2.58 7.27 -20.67
N GLY A 88 2.34 6.01 -20.35
CA GLY A 88 1.31 5.68 -19.40
C GLY A 88 1.76 5.67 -17.96
N LEU A 89 3.08 5.72 -17.71
CA LEU A 89 3.60 5.52 -16.36
C LEU A 89 3.27 6.68 -15.42
N ALA A 90 3.48 7.92 -15.84
CA ALA A 90 3.25 9.04 -14.95
C ALA A 90 1.80 9.11 -14.44
N PRO A 91 0.78 9.00 -15.33
CA PRO A 91 -0.59 8.98 -14.83
C PRO A 91 -0.89 7.73 -13.99
N ALA A 92 -0.30 6.58 -14.32
CA ALA A 92 -0.53 5.38 -13.52
C ALA A 92 0.06 5.52 -12.12
N VAL A 93 1.23 6.14 -12.01
CA VAL A 93 1.84 6.41 -10.72
C VAL A 93 1.01 7.40 -9.92
N ALA A 94 0.46 8.42 -10.58
CA ALA A 94 -0.41 9.39 -9.93
C ALA A 94 -1.66 8.71 -9.37
N GLU A 95 -2.23 7.78 -10.11
CA GLU A 95 -3.39 7.04 -9.64
C GLU A 95 -3.03 6.17 -8.43
N LEU A 96 -1.87 5.52 -8.48
CA LEU A 96 -1.42 4.71 -7.36
C LEU A 96 -1.22 5.57 -6.11
N ARG A 97 -0.61 6.74 -6.28
CA ARG A 97 -0.43 7.67 -5.16
C ARG A 97 -1.76 8.05 -4.53
N SER A 98 -2.73 8.40 -5.38
CA SER A 98 -4.05 8.80 -4.90
C SER A 98 -4.74 7.65 -4.18
N ALA A 99 -4.66 6.44 -4.74
CA ALA A 99 -5.29 5.28 -4.13
C ALA A 99 -4.65 4.94 -2.79
N LEU A 100 -3.32 5.02 -2.70
CA LEU A 100 -2.62 4.73 -1.45
C LEU A 100 -2.97 5.76 -0.38
N GLU A 101 -3.01 7.04 -0.76
CA GLU A 101 -3.38 8.09 0.20
C GLU A 101 -4.78 7.87 0.75
N GLU A 102 -5.71 7.50 -0.11
CA GLU A 102 -7.06 7.21 0.31
C GLU A 102 -7.10 6.01 1.25
N LEU A 103 -6.36 4.97 0.92
CA LEU A 103 -6.31 3.77 1.75
C LEU A 103 -5.75 4.09 3.14
N LEU A 104 -4.67 4.85 3.19
CA LEU A 104 -4.07 5.23 4.47
C LEU A 104 -5.03 6.06 5.32
N ALA A 105 -5.76 6.97 4.68
CA ALA A 105 -6.73 7.77 5.40
C ALA A 105 -7.86 6.92 5.98
N GLU A 106 -8.33 5.94 5.21
CA GLU A 106 -9.42 5.08 5.66
C GLU A 106 -8.97 4.12 6.76
N LEU A 107 -7.70 3.74 6.75
CA LEU A 107 -7.19 2.82 7.77
C LEU A 107 -6.83 3.51 9.08
N ARG A 108 -6.65 4.83 9.06
CA ARG A 108 -6.19 5.55 10.24
C ARG A 108 -7.05 5.31 11.48
N PRO A 109 -8.39 5.38 11.42
CA PRO A 109 -9.19 5.14 12.62
C PRO A 109 -8.98 3.75 13.21
N HIS A 110 -8.69 2.77 12.39
CA HIS A 110 -8.48 1.40 12.86
C HIS A 110 -7.15 1.24 13.56
N ALA A 111 -6.13 1.98 13.15
CA ALA A 111 -4.85 1.98 13.82
C ALA A 111 -4.92 2.72 15.15
N GLU A 112 -5.57 3.88 15.13
CA GLU A 112 -5.65 4.74 16.31
C GLU A 112 -6.56 4.17 17.38
N GLY A 113 -7.46 3.28 17.00
CA GLY A 113 -8.30 2.59 17.96
C GLY A 113 -7.57 1.52 18.72
N SER A 114 -6.32 1.22 18.35
CA SER A 114 -5.57 0.21 19.06
C SER A 114 -5.03 0.75 20.35
N ALA A 115 -4.80 -0.14 21.28
CA ALA A 115 -4.11 0.22 22.48
C ALA A 115 -2.72 0.70 22.13
N PRO A 116 -2.15 1.57 22.93
CA PRO A 116 -0.81 2.01 22.68
C PRO A 116 0.09 0.83 22.64
N ARG A 117 0.74 0.72 21.70
CA ARG A 117 1.47 -0.32 21.49
C ARG A 117 2.64 -0.26 22.11
N ARG A 118 2.74 -0.55 22.30
CA ARG A 118 3.54 -0.60 22.66
C ARG A 118 4.45 -0.03 22.67
N GLU A 119 4.55 0.60 22.78
CA GLU A 119 5.14 1.18 22.91
C GLU A 119 5.60 1.19 23.66
N SER A 120 5.27 0.85 23.78
CA SER A 120 5.37 0.69 24.31
C SER A 120 5.67 -0.06 24.79
N ALA A 121 5.44 -0.40 24.78
CA ALA A 121 5.54 -1.19 25.40
C ALA A 121 6.70 -1.58 25.46
N ALA A 122 6.93 -1.73 25.27
CA ALA A 122 7.78 -2.03 25.34
C ALA A 122 8.70 -1.37 25.63
N ARG A 123 8.58 -0.97 25.62
CA ARG A 123 9.16 -0.32 25.83
C ARG A 123 9.21 0.03 26.78
N ARG A 124 8.96 -0.37 27.13
CA ARG A 124 8.83 -0.10 28.03
C ARG A 124 9.07 -0.58 28.75
#